data_94c4e8ad4a62d3f791bf2e23ce1bdc1d
#
_entry.id   94c4e8ad4a62d3f791bf2e23ce1bdc1d
#
_cell.length_a   1.000
_cell.length_b   1.000
_cell.length_c   1.000
_cell.angle_alpha   90.00
_cell.angle_beta   90.00
_cell.angle_gamma   90.00
#
_symmetry.space_group_name_H-M   'P 1'
#
loop_
_entity.id
_entity.type
_entity.pdbx_description
1 polymer ?
#
loop_
_entity_poly.entity_id
_entity_poly.type
_entity_poly.pdbx_seq_one_letter_code
_entity_poly.pdbx_strand_id
1 'polypeptide(L)'
;MKKSSTSSFTEKVYAVVAAIPRGSVMTYGEVARRAGQPGAARAVGNIMHNNPDTKRVPCHRVVRADGTPGGYARGTKTKIALLRREGVLL
;
A
#
# COMPACT_ATOMS: atom_id res chain seq x y z
N MET A 1 10.03 -11.72 23.77
CA MET A 1 9.38 -11.41 23.48
C MET A 1 8.51 -11.67 22.71
N LYS A 2 7.97 -11.99 22.51
CA LYS A 2 7.06 -12.22 21.87
C LYS A 2 6.33 -11.43 21.09
N LYS A 3 6.62 -10.48 21.01
CA LYS A 3 5.93 -9.53 20.37
C LYS A 3 5.81 -9.68 18.91
N SER A 4 6.86 -10.16 18.25
CA SER A 4 6.82 -10.39 16.82
C SER A 4 5.76 -11.40 16.42
N SER A 5 5.47 -12.34 17.29
CA SER A 5 4.47 -13.35 17.00
C SER A 5 3.05 -12.78 17.08
N THR A 6 2.90 -11.57 17.58
CA THR A 6 1.60 -10.95 17.73
C THR A 6 1.44 -9.70 16.85
N SER A 7 2.26 -9.57 15.83
CA SER A 7 2.13 -8.46 14.91
C SER A 7 0.74 -8.42 14.32
N SER A 8 0.13 -7.26 14.34
CA SER A 8 -1.20 -7.07 13.79
C SER A 8 -1.15 -7.11 12.26
N PHE A 9 -2.31 -7.32 11.67
CA PHE A 9 -2.42 -7.26 10.21
C PHE A 9 -1.97 -5.88 9.72
N THR A 10 -2.34 -4.81 10.43
CA THR A 10 -1.94 -3.45 10.07
C THR A 10 -0.42 -3.31 10.00
N GLU A 11 0.29 -3.85 11.00
CA GLU A 11 1.74 -3.79 11.00
C GLU A 11 2.35 -4.57 9.84
N LYS A 12 1.76 -5.73 9.53
CA LYS A 12 2.22 -6.53 8.41
C LYS A 12 2.00 -5.82 7.09
N VAL A 13 0.86 -5.14 6.94
CA VAL A 13 0.57 -4.35 5.74
C VAL A 13 1.60 -3.24 5.59
N TYR A 14 1.89 -2.52 6.66
CA TYR A 14 2.90 -1.46 6.61
C TYR A 14 4.25 -2.01 6.18
N ALA A 15 4.65 -3.16 6.71
CA ALA A 15 5.94 -3.75 6.35
C ALA A 15 5.99 -4.14 4.88
N VAL A 16 4.91 -4.71 4.36
CA VAL A 16 4.83 -5.10 2.95
C VAL A 16 4.93 -3.87 2.06
N VAL A 17 4.16 -2.84 2.37
CA VAL A 17 4.13 -1.63 1.54
C VAL A 17 5.46 -0.88 1.62
N ALA A 18 6.08 -0.84 2.79
CA ALA A 18 7.36 -0.16 2.95
C ALA A 18 8.45 -0.80 2.09
N ALA A 19 8.28 -2.06 1.74
CA ALA A 19 9.26 -2.79 0.92
C ALA A 19 9.05 -2.61 -0.57
N ILE A 20 7.98 -1.94 -1.01
CA ILE A 20 7.74 -1.72 -2.44
C ILE A 20 8.77 -0.70 -2.95
N PRO A 21 9.62 -1.07 -3.91
CA PRO A 21 10.65 -0.14 -4.37
C PRO A 21 10.06 0.98 -5.24
N ARG A 22 10.77 2.08 -5.27
CA ARG A 22 10.41 3.19 -6.15
C ARG A 22 10.34 2.69 -7.59
N GLY A 23 9.31 3.09 -8.32
CA GLY A 23 9.11 2.66 -9.69
C GLY A 23 8.30 1.39 -9.83
N SER A 24 7.92 0.79 -8.71
CA SER A 24 7.09 -0.42 -8.69
C SER A 24 5.79 -0.15 -7.98
N VAL A 25 4.80 -1.00 -8.25
CA VAL A 25 3.50 -0.92 -7.58
C VAL A 25 3.08 -2.32 -7.17
N MET A 26 2.11 -2.37 -6.25
CA MET A 26 1.53 -3.62 -5.80
C MET A 26 0.04 -3.40 -5.68
N THR A 27 -0.77 -4.40 -5.98
CA THR A 27 -2.22 -4.24 -5.84
C THR A 27 -2.62 -4.42 -4.38
N TYR A 28 -3.79 -3.89 -4.04
CA TYR A 28 -4.32 -4.06 -2.69
C TYR A 28 -4.46 -5.54 -2.33
N GLY A 29 -4.90 -6.36 -3.28
CA GLY A 29 -5.02 -7.80 -3.05
C GLY A 29 -3.68 -8.47 -2.82
N GLU A 30 -2.67 -8.05 -3.56
CA GLU A 30 -1.32 -8.58 -3.40
C GLU A 30 -0.76 -8.25 -2.02
N VAL A 31 -0.96 -7.02 -1.58
CA VAL A 31 -0.52 -6.60 -0.24
C VAL A 31 -1.22 -7.44 0.81
N ALA A 32 -2.54 -7.64 0.67
CA ALA A 32 -3.30 -8.43 1.61
C ALA A 32 -2.76 -9.86 1.69
N ARG A 33 -2.48 -10.45 0.54
CA ARG A 33 -1.98 -11.82 0.47
C ARG A 33 -0.61 -11.92 1.16
N ARG A 34 0.28 -10.98 0.89
CA ARG A 34 1.61 -10.99 1.49
C ARG A 34 1.58 -10.71 2.98
N ALA A 35 0.55 -9.98 3.43
CA ALA A 35 0.37 -9.73 4.85
C ALA A 35 -0.34 -10.87 5.57
N GLY A 36 -0.64 -11.95 4.86
CA GLY A 36 -1.17 -13.15 5.47
C GLY A 36 -2.68 -13.29 5.45
N GLN A 37 -3.40 -12.40 4.79
CA GLN A 37 -4.86 -12.46 4.72
C GLN A 37 -5.35 -12.24 3.29
N PRO A 38 -5.25 -13.26 2.44
CA PRO A 38 -5.78 -13.16 1.09
C PRO A 38 -7.26 -12.79 1.13
N GLY A 39 -7.68 -11.90 0.26
CA GLY A 39 -9.06 -11.45 0.24
C GLY A 39 -9.35 -10.23 1.10
N ALA A 40 -8.36 -9.71 1.83
CA ALA A 40 -8.55 -8.56 2.69
C ALA A 40 -8.16 -7.24 2.00
N ALA A 41 -8.35 -7.16 0.69
CA ALA A 41 -7.95 -5.96 -0.07
C ALA A 41 -8.63 -4.70 0.44
N ARG A 42 -9.90 -4.79 0.82
CA ARG A 42 -10.62 -3.63 1.34
C ARG A 42 -10.01 -3.12 2.64
N ALA A 43 -9.62 -4.06 3.51
CA ALA A 43 -8.97 -3.68 4.77
C ALA A 43 -7.64 -2.99 4.48
N VAL A 44 -6.88 -3.47 3.50
CA VAL A 44 -5.64 -2.82 3.08
C VAL A 44 -5.92 -1.39 2.63
N GLY A 45 -6.98 -1.19 1.84
CA GLY A 45 -7.35 0.15 1.39
C GLY A 45 -7.63 1.09 2.55
N ASN A 46 -8.35 0.61 3.56
CA ASN A 46 -8.65 1.42 4.74
C ASN A 46 -7.37 1.75 5.52
N ILE A 47 -6.47 0.79 5.64
CA ILE A 47 -5.20 1.00 6.34
C ILE A 47 -4.36 2.04 5.60
N MET A 48 -4.30 1.94 4.28
CA MET A 48 -3.54 2.90 3.48
C MET A 48 -4.13 4.30 3.56
N HIS A 49 -5.45 4.39 3.59
CA HIS A 49 -6.11 5.70 3.70
C HIS A 49 -5.76 6.39 5.01
N ASN A 50 -5.55 5.64 6.07
CA ASN A 50 -5.24 6.17 7.40
C ASN A 50 -3.75 6.16 7.72
N ASN A 51 -2.90 5.95 6.73
CA ASN A 51 -1.46 5.90 6.93
C ASN A 51 -0.93 7.26 7.38
N PRO A 52 -0.35 7.37 8.59
CA PRO A 52 0.14 8.65 9.09
C PRO A 52 1.52 9.02 8.57
N ASP A 53 2.25 8.09 7.96
CA ASP A 53 3.63 8.32 7.56
C ASP A 53 3.86 7.86 6.12
N THR A 54 3.52 8.72 5.18
CA THR A 54 3.61 8.39 3.76
C THR A 54 5.04 8.34 3.23
N LYS A 55 6.01 8.80 4.02
CA LYS A 55 7.41 8.72 3.63
C LYS A 55 7.97 7.32 3.87
N ARG A 56 7.68 6.75 5.04
CA ARG A 56 8.17 5.43 5.38
C ARG A 56 7.31 4.32 4.78
N VAL A 57 6.01 4.59 4.64
CA VAL A 57 5.07 3.64 4.08
C VAL A 57 4.48 4.27 2.83
N PRO A 58 5.07 4.00 1.65
CA PRO A 58 4.66 4.68 0.41
C PRO A 58 3.34 4.13 -0.12
N CYS A 59 2.25 4.49 0.53
CA CYS A 59 0.94 3.98 0.18
C CYS A 59 0.50 4.36 -1.24
N HIS A 60 1.13 5.35 -1.84
CA HIS A 60 0.83 5.69 -3.24
C HIS A 60 1.25 4.56 -4.20
N ARG A 61 2.10 3.64 -3.77
CA ARG A 61 2.54 2.52 -4.59
C ARG A 61 1.58 1.33 -4.55
N VAL A 62 0.45 1.46 -3.86
CA VAL A 62 -0.57 0.42 -3.83
C VAL A 62 -1.72 0.86 -4.72
N VAL A 63 -2.08 0.02 -5.69
CA VAL A 63 -3.06 0.37 -6.72
C VAL A 63 -4.11 -0.71 -6.82
N ARG A 64 -5.17 -0.46 -7.60
CA ARG A 64 -6.21 -1.44 -7.81
C ARG A 64 -5.79 -2.48 -8.84
N ALA A 65 -6.37 -3.67 -8.72
CA ALA A 65 -6.06 -4.78 -9.63
C ALA A 65 -6.39 -4.48 -11.09
N ASP A 66 -7.33 -3.57 -11.34
CA ASP A 66 -7.72 -3.20 -12.71
C ASP A 66 -6.79 -2.16 -13.32
N GLY A 67 -5.73 -1.78 -12.63
CA GLY A 67 -4.76 -0.83 -13.15
C GLY A 67 -5.05 0.62 -12.81
N THR A 68 -6.20 0.92 -12.19
CA THR A 68 -6.48 2.29 -11.78
C THR A 68 -5.74 2.60 -10.48
N PRO A 69 -5.42 3.87 -10.22
CA PRO A 69 -4.61 4.21 -9.04
C PRO A 69 -5.30 3.96 -7.71
N GLY A 70 -6.64 4.00 -7.67
CA GLY A 70 -7.34 3.89 -6.40
C GLY A 70 -7.31 5.20 -5.61
N GLY A 71 -7.83 5.16 -4.40
CA GLY A 71 -7.89 6.32 -3.56
C GLY A 71 -6.55 6.63 -2.89
N TYR A 72 -6.43 7.86 -2.42
CA TYR A 72 -5.23 8.29 -1.72
C TYR A 72 -5.63 9.41 -0.76
N ALA A 73 -5.09 9.39 0.46
CA ALA A 73 -5.45 10.37 1.48
C ALA A 73 -5.19 11.81 1.03
N ARG A 74 -4.16 12.02 0.22
CA ARG A 74 -3.82 13.34 -0.29
C ARG A 74 -4.44 13.64 -1.64
N GLY A 75 -5.34 12.77 -2.13
CA GLY A 75 -6.02 12.96 -3.39
C GLY A 75 -5.42 12.15 -4.51
N THR A 76 -6.28 11.69 -5.42
CA THR A 76 -5.87 10.83 -6.52
C THR A 76 -4.87 11.52 -7.45
N LYS A 77 -5.03 12.81 -7.70
CA LYS A 77 -4.10 13.53 -8.56
C LYS A 77 -2.68 13.54 -7.99
N THR A 78 -2.56 13.70 -6.68
CA THR A 78 -1.26 13.66 -6.02
C THR A 78 -0.63 12.29 -6.16
N LYS A 79 -1.45 11.23 -5.98
CA LYS A 79 -0.98 9.86 -6.12
C LYS A 79 -0.43 9.61 -7.52
N ILE A 80 -1.17 10.02 -8.53
CA ILE A 80 -0.75 9.84 -9.93
C ILE A 80 0.55 10.60 -10.20
N ALA A 81 0.66 11.82 -9.70
CA ALA A 81 1.86 12.62 -9.89
C ALA A 81 3.08 11.96 -9.27
N LEU A 82 2.91 11.41 -8.06
CA LEU A 82 4.00 10.72 -7.38
C LEU A 82 4.44 9.48 -8.15
N LEU A 83 3.49 8.68 -8.63
CA LEU A 83 3.80 7.49 -9.40
C LEU A 83 4.51 7.81 -10.70
N ARG A 84 4.04 8.83 -11.42
CA ARG A 84 4.70 9.26 -12.66
C ARG A 84 6.11 9.73 -12.42
N ARG A 85 6.33 10.45 -11.33
CA ARG A 85 7.66 10.91 -10.95
C ARG A 85 8.59 9.73 -10.70
N GLU A 86 8.05 8.62 -10.24
CA GLU A 86 8.82 7.42 -9.97
C GLU A 86 8.97 6.53 -11.19
N GLY A 87 8.43 6.94 -12.33
CA GLY A 87 8.57 6.17 -13.57
C GLY A 87 7.48 5.17 -13.84
N VAL A 88 6.40 5.22 -13.07
CA VAL A 88 5.26 4.31 -13.27
C VAL A 88 4.34 4.91 -14.33
N LEU A 89 4.03 4.13 -15.35
CA LEU A 89 3.11 4.56 -16.39
C LEU A 89 1.67 4.25 -15.96
N LEU A 90 0.86 5.26 -15.96
CA LEU A 90 -0.56 5.11 -15.61
C LEU A 90 -1.44 5.64 -16.73
#